data_a73b398541373580d4fc21ec5f3653e2
#
_entry.id   a73b398541373580d4fc21ec5f3653e2
#
_cell.length_a   1.000
_cell.length_b   1.000
_cell.length_c   1.000
_cell.angle_alpha   90.00
_cell.angle_beta   90.00
_cell.angle_gamma   90.00
#
_symmetry.space_group_name_H-M   'P 1'
#
loop_
_entity.id
_entity.type
_entity.pdbx_description
1 polymer ?
#
loop_
_entity_poly.entity_id
_entity_poly.type
_entity_poly.pdbx_seq_one_letter_code
_entity_poly.pdbx_strand_id
1 'polypeptide(L)'
;MIAYCIYYGNKYDYSNVTNLQKEFKKYDVNLVCDQITDFTNIKKHWHKLKYFNDSKEDTIIVDIDQTVVGDISDMINYPVKDNELVTYKNWWDHSPRCPINGGWYKFKSGSLQCVWDKFSSDIEKWQLHYFNNGTVHYEYYGEQNFVYDTVIENGGLVTTMPERWCSKDIIEEDTKIVHHLGTDK
;
A
#
# COMPACT_ATOMS: atom_id res chain seq x y z
N MET A 1 -3.56 10.29 13.35
CA MET A 1 -3.12 9.41 12.24
C MET A 1 -4.01 8.18 12.19
N ILE A 2 -4.36 7.74 11.02
CA ILE A 2 -5.18 6.55 10.78
C ILE A 2 -4.46 5.59 9.84
N ALA A 3 -4.65 4.29 10.02
CA ALA A 3 -4.17 3.27 9.09
C ALA A 3 -5.34 2.50 8.47
N TYR A 4 -5.16 2.08 7.23
CA TYR A 4 -6.14 1.29 6.48
C TYR A 4 -5.51 0.02 5.91
N CYS A 5 -6.31 -1.01 5.86
CA CYS A 5 -5.99 -2.28 5.21
C CYS A 5 -7.21 -2.78 4.46
N ILE A 6 -6.99 -3.51 3.38
CA ILE A 6 -8.05 -4.29 2.73
C ILE A 6 -7.69 -5.77 2.76
N TYR A 7 -8.71 -6.62 2.83
CA TYR A 7 -8.54 -8.06 2.64
C TYR A 7 -9.71 -8.65 1.84
N TYR A 8 -9.46 -9.75 1.16
CA TYR A 8 -10.45 -10.43 0.33
C TYR A 8 -10.10 -11.91 0.15
N GLY A 9 -11.07 -12.68 -0.38
CA GLY A 9 -10.90 -14.13 -0.54
C GLY A 9 -10.87 -14.88 0.79
N ASN A 10 -10.29 -16.09 0.77
CA ASN A 10 -10.28 -16.99 1.92
C ASN A 10 -8.88 -17.19 2.53
N LYS A 11 -7.86 -16.52 2.00
CA LYS A 11 -6.47 -16.68 2.45
C LYS A 11 -6.22 -16.00 3.80
N TYR A 12 -6.82 -14.84 4.00
CA TYR A 12 -6.70 -14.04 5.22
C TYR A 12 -8.04 -14.00 5.93
N ASP A 13 -8.02 -14.29 7.20
CA ASP A 13 -9.17 -14.33 8.07
C ASP A 13 -9.16 -13.21 9.12
N TYR A 14 -10.15 -13.23 9.98
CA TYR A 14 -10.26 -12.25 11.07
C TYR A 14 -9.08 -12.29 12.04
N SER A 15 -8.35 -13.40 12.15
CA SER A 15 -7.17 -13.48 13.01
C SER A 15 -6.00 -12.67 12.47
N ASN A 16 -5.81 -12.66 11.15
CA ASN A 16 -4.80 -11.82 10.48
C ASN A 16 -5.09 -10.34 10.73
N VAL A 17 -6.36 -9.93 10.53
CA VAL A 17 -6.84 -8.57 10.81
C VAL A 17 -6.56 -8.19 12.26
N THR A 18 -6.99 -9.01 13.21
CA THR A 18 -6.86 -8.74 14.65
C THR A 18 -5.39 -8.63 15.08
N ASN A 19 -4.52 -9.47 14.53
CA ASN A 19 -3.11 -9.45 14.84
C ASN A 19 -2.47 -8.15 14.35
N LEU A 20 -2.74 -7.75 13.12
CA LEU A 20 -2.21 -6.50 12.57
C LEU A 20 -2.74 -5.28 13.34
N GLN A 21 -4.04 -5.27 13.68
CA GLN A 21 -4.64 -4.21 14.52
C GLN A 21 -4.00 -4.09 15.89
N LYS A 22 -3.67 -5.20 16.55
CA LYS A 22 -2.97 -5.21 17.84
C LYS A 22 -1.57 -4.57 17.74
N GLU A 23 -0.86 -4.85 16.65
CA GLU A 23 0.46 -4.28 16.43
C GLU A 23 0.38 -2.76 16.26
N PHE A 24 -0.50 -2.26 15.41
CA PHE A 24 -0.67 -0.82 15.20
C PHE A 24 -1.16 -0.09 16.47
N LYS A 25 -2.02 -0.74 17.27
CA LYS A 25 -2.51 -0.17 18.54
C LYS A 25 -1.42 0.10 19.56
N LYS A 26 -0.29 -0.63 19.53
CA LYS A 26 0.86 -0.36 20.41
C LYS A 26 1.45 1.04 20.21
N TYR A 27 1.18 1.65 19.07
CA TYR A 27 1.68 2.97 18.66
C TYR A 27 0.57 4.01 18.56
N ASP A 28 -0.58 3.77 19.21
CA ASP A 28 -1.76 4.63 19.19
C ASP A 28 -2.32 4.91 17.78
N VAL A 29 -2.10 4.00 16.82
CA VAL A 29 -2.65 4.07 15.47
C VAL A 29 -3.87 3.17 15.37
N ASN A 30 -5.00 3.75 14.95
CA ASN A 30 -6.21 2.99 14.65
C ASN A 30 -6.09 2.39 13.24
N LEU A 31 -6.07 1.06 13.14
CA LEU A 31 -6.08 0.33 11.87
C LEU A 31 -7.50 -0.14 11.53
N VAL A 32 -8.05 0.40 10.48
CA VAL A 32 -9.35 0.00 9.91
C VAL A 32 -9.09 -1.00 8.78
N CYS A 33 -9.67 -2.19 8.89
CA CYS A 33 -9.54 -3.24 7.88
C CYS A 33 -10.88 -3.51 7.20
N ASP A 34 -10.96 -3.26 5.90
CA ASP A 34 -12.17 -3.46 5.12
C ASP A 34 -12.14 -4.81 4.39
N GLN A 35 -13.16 -5.62 4.61
CA GLN A 35 -13.38 -6.81 3.81
C GLN A 35 -14.00 -6.44 2.47
N ILE A 36 -13.32 -6.79 1.39
CA ILE A 36 -13.81 -6.56 0.03
C ILE A 36 -14.48 -7.82 -0.50
N THR A 37 -15.74 -7.69 -0.86
CA THR A 37 -16.57 -8.78 -1.40
C THR A 37 -17.11 -8.49 -2.80
N ASP A 38 -17.07 -7.23 -3.24
CA ASP A 38 -17.49 -6.81 -4.57
C ASP A 38 -16.30 -6.38 -5.42
N PHE A 39 -16.11 -7.07 -6.54
CA PHE A 39 -15.07 -6.81 -7.53
C PHE A 39 -15.64 -6.43 -8.91
N THR A 40 -16.89 -6.03 -8.96
CA THR A 40 -17.56 -5.71 -10.23
C THR A 40 -16.85 -4.59 -10.97
N ASN A 41 -16.60 -3.47 -10.29
CA ASN A 41 -15.99 -2.28 -10.88
C ASN A 41 -14.50 -2.15 -10.52
N ILE A 42 -14.15 -2.34 -9.25
CA ILE A 42 -12.79 -2.18 -8.75
C ILE A 42 -12.24 -3.56 -8.41
N LYS A 43 -11.06 -3.88 -8.93
CA LYS A 43 -10.45 -5.20 -8.80
C LYS A 43 -9.39 -5.24 -7.69
N LYS A 44 -9.47 -6.27 -6.83
CA LYS A 44 -8.42 -6.65 -5.85
C LYS A 44 -7.75 -5.44 -5.14
N HIS A 45 -6.45 -5.29 -5.32
CA HIS A 45 -5.63 -4.27 -4.66
C HIS A 45 -6.03 -2.84 -5.00
N TRP A 46 -6.70 -2.60 -6.13
CA TRP A 46 -7.16 -1.27 -6.52
C TRP A 46 -8.15 -0.66 -5.55
N HIS A 47 -8.82 -1.47 -4.73
CA HIS A 47 -9.67 -0.97 -3.65
C HIS A 47 -8.93 -0.10 -2.62
N LYS A 48 -7.59 -0.22 -2.50
CA LYS A 48 -6.79 0.64 -1.62
C LYS A 48 -6.86 2.11 -2.02
N LEU A 49 -7.07 2.40 -3.30
CA LEU A 49 -7.05 3.77 -3.82
C LEU A 49 -8.16 4.65 -3.24
N LYS A 50 -9.25 4.06 -2.72
CA LYS A 50 -10.32 4.80 -2.05
C LYS A 50 -9.83 5.58 -0.82
N TYR A 51 -8.74 5.15 -0.19
CA TYR A 51 -8.20 5.79 1.01
C TYR A 51 -7.37 7.04 0.71
N PHE A 52 -7.09 7.33 -0.57
CA PHE A 52 -6.56 8.62 -0.99
C PHE A 52 -7.65 9.69 -1.09
N ASN A 53 -8.94 9.27 -1.07
CA ASN A 53 -10.06 10.19 -1.17
C ASN A 53 -10.33 10.92 0.14
N ASP A 54 -10.23 12.25 0.11
CA ASP A 54 -10.64 13.15 1.19
C ASP A 54 -10.06 12.75 2.58
N SER A 55 -8.80 12.34 2.61
CA SER A 55 -8.13 11.96 3.84
C SER A 55 -8.06 13.14 4.81
N LYS A 56 -8.66 12.99 6.01
CA LYS A 56 -8.73 14.04 7.04
C LYS A 56 -7.57 13.98 8.03
N GLU A 57 -6.82 12.90 8.02
CA GLU A 57 -5.68 12.65 8.89
C GLU A 57 -4.50 12.13 8.07
N ASP A 58 -3.30 12.25 8.64
CA ASP A 58 -2.15 11.53 8.09
C ASP A 58 -2.48 10.05 8.01
N THR A 59 -2.28 9.48 6.84
CA THR A 59 -2.80 8.17 6.48
C THR A 59 -1.68 7.17 6.19
N ILE A 60 -1.85 5.97 6.71
CA ILE A 60 -1.07 4.79 6.32
C ILE A 60 -2.01 3.81 5.62
N ILE A 61 -1.58 3.22 4.52
CA ILE A 61 -2.26 2.07 3.90
C ILE A 61 -1.27 0.91 3.93
N VAL A 62 -1.70 -0.23 4.49
CA VAL A 62 -0.84 -1.41 4.69
C VAL A 62 -1.52 -2.65 4.10
N ASP A 63 -0.72 -3.54 3.50
CA ASP A 63 -1.24 -4.83 3.00
C ASP A 63 -1.43 -5.84 4.15
N ILE A 64 -2.45 -6.68 4.04
CA ILE A 64 -2.82 -7.68 5.05
C ILE A 64 -1.79 -8.83 5.17
N ASP A 65 -0.99 -9.06 4.14
CA ASP A 65 0.03 -10.11 4.07
C ASP A 65 1.36 -9.70 4.70
N GLN A 66 1.30 -8.87 5.71
CA GLN A 66 2.45 -8.40 6.46
C GLN A 66 2.41 -8.88 7.91
N THR A 67 3.59 -9.22 8.43
CA THR A 67 3.79 -9.55 9.84
C THR A 67 4.77 -8.55 10.46
N VAL A 68 4.35 -7.89 11.53
CA VAL A 68 5.21 -7.01 12.32
C VAL A 68 6.11 -7.91 13.19
N VAL A 69 7.42 -7.79 13.01
CA VAL A 69 8.43 -8.63 13.72
C VAL A 69 9.38 -7.79 14.58
N GLY A 70 9.39 -6.48 14.38
CA GLY A 70 10.20 -5.51 15.12
C GLY A 70 9.43 -4.26 15.53
N ASP A 71 10.13 -3.30 16.12
CA ASP A 71 9.55 -2.00 16.49
C ASP A 71 9.32 -1.16 15.22
N ILE A 72 8.05 -0.85 14.93
CA ILE A 72 7.64 -0.03 13.77
C ILE A 72 7.47 1.46 14.09
N SER A 73 7.87 1.92 15.28
CA SER A 73 7.75 3.34 15.66
C SER A 73 8.37 4.29 14.64
N ASP A 74 9.56 3.95 14.12
CA ASP A 74 10.25 4.75 13.11
C ASP A 74 9.49 4.81 11.78
N MET A 75 8.78 3.73 11.41
CA MET A 75 7.97 3.69 10.19
C MET A 75 6.71 4.57 10.36
N ILE A 76 6.04 4.43 11.52
CA ILE A 76 4.86 5.21 11.86
C ILE A 76 5.21 6.70 11.95
N ASN A 77 6.35 7.05 12.54
CA ASN A 77 6.82 8.42 12.69
C ASN A 77 7.71 8.91 11.54
N TYR A 78 7.91 8.09 10.48
CA TYR A 78 8.72 8.50 9.35
C TYR A 78 8.22 9.84 8.80
N PRO A 79 9.12 10.84 8.64
CA PRO A 79 8.70 12.17 8.19
C PRO A 79 8.08 12.10 6.80
N VAL A 80 6.98 12.80 6.61
CA VAL A 80 6.29 12.93 5.32
C VAL A 80 5.93 14.39 5.08
N LYS A 81 6.19 14.89 3.89
CA LYS A 81 5.89 16.26 3.44
C LYS A 81 4.56 16.32 2.71
N ASP A 82 4.11 17.54 2.42
CA ASP A 82 2.95 17.71 1.55
C ASP A 82 3.28 17.21 0.14
N ASN A 83 2.31 16.56 -0.49
CA ASN A 83 2.45 15.91 -1.80
C ASN A 83 3.58 14.86 -1.88
N GLU A 84 3.90 14.24 -0.76
CA GLU A 84 4.87 13.16 -0.69
C GLU A 84 4.20 11.83 -0.36
N LEU A 85 4.59 10.79 -1.09
CA LEU A 85 4.30 9.39 -0.78
C LEU A 85 5.55 8.75 -0.17
N VAL A 86 5.44 8.24 1.06
CA VAL A 86 6.46 7.39 1.68
C VAL A 86 6.03 5.94 1.57
N THR A 87 6.93 5.07 1.10
CA THR A 87 6.60 3.67 0.77
C THR A 87 7.81 2.76 0.92
N TYR A 88 7.68 1.48 0.61
CA TYR A 88 8.81 0.56 0.45
C TYR A 88 9.46 0.71 -0.92
N LYS A 89 10.76 0.45 -0.98
CA LYS A 89 11.43 0.17 -2.25
C LYS A 89 10.99 -1.21 -2.77
N ASN A 90 10.91 -1.37 -4.08
CA ASN A 90 10.71 -2.69 -4.66
C ASN A 90 11.92 -3.60 -4.36
N TRP A 91 11.67 -4.90 -4.25
CA TRP A 91 12.72 -5.93 -4.08
C TRP A 91 12.85 -6.86 -5.29
N TRP A 92 12.17 -6.54 -6.39
CA TRP A 92 12.28 -7.28 -7.65
C TRP A 92 13.07 -6.47 -8.68
N ASP A 93 14.01 -7.15 -9.35
CA ASP A 93 14.92 -6.51 -10.32
C ASP A 93 14.34 -6.41 -11.74
N HIS A 94 13.17 -7.00 -11.98
CA HIS A 94 12.70 -7.24 -13.35
C HIS A 94 11.91 -6.08 -13.93
N SER A 95 11.71 -5.02 -13.18
CA SER A 95 10.93 -3.91 -13.69
C SER A 95 11.47 -2.55 -13.24
N PRO A 96 12.18 -1.88 -14.15
CA PRO A 96 12.59 -0.50 -13.92
C PRO A 96 11.39 0.48 -13.91
N ARG A 97 10.17 0.00 -14.27
CA ARG A 97 9.00 0.87 -14.42
C ARG A 97 8.28 1.19 -13.11
N CYS A 98 8.50 0.41 -12.05
CA CYS A 98 7.93 0.69 -10.75
C CYS A 98 8.98 0.50 -9.65
N PRO A 99 9.56 1.58 -9.13
CA PRO A 99 10.62 1.50 -8.12
C PRO A 99 10.10 1.25 -6.71
N ILE A 100 8.77 1.15 -6.52
CA ILE A 100 8.13 1.01 -5.21
C ILE A 100 7.41 -0.32 -5.05
N ASN A 101 7.18 -0.70 -3.79
CA ASN A 101 6.28 -1.77 -3.41
C ASN A 101 5.08 -1.19 -2.68
N GLY A 102 3.88 -1.51 -3.14
CA GLY A 102 2.61 -1.00 -2.64
C GLY A 102 2.14 -1.58 -1.30
N GLY A 103 2.98 -2.36 -0.61
CA GLY A 103 2.62 -2.94 0.69
C GLY A 103 2.51 -1.93 1.84
N TRP A 104 3.04 -0.74 1.63
CA TRP A 104 2.94 0.38 2.57
C TRP A 104 2.89 1.70 1.82
N TYR A 105 1.87 2.50 2.10
CA TYR A 105 1.79 3.90 1.68
C TYR A 105 1.58 4.77 2.89
N LYS A 106 2.33 5.87 3.00
CA LYS A 106 2.11 6.89 4.03
C LYS A 106 2.12 8.26 3.38
N PHE A 107 1.13 9.09 3.73
CA PHE A 107 0.97 10.44 3.20
C PHE A 107 0.22 11.34 4.19
N LYS A 108 0.37 12.64 4.03
CA LYS A 108 -0.31 13.65 4.87
C LYS A 108 -1.79 13.79 4.53
N SER A 109 -2.54 14.22 5.53
CA SER A 109 -3.93 14.67 5.40
C SER A 109 -4.12 15.60 4.21
N GLY A 110 -5.12 15.32 3.37
CA GLY A 110 -5.47 16.13 2.19
C GLY A 110 -4.46 16.12 1.06
N SER A 111 -3.29 15.50 1.24
CA SER A 111 -2.33 15.34 0.16
C SER A 111 -2.65 14.12 -0.69
N LEU A 112 -2.15 14.09 -1.92
CA LEU A 112 -2.31 12.96 -2.87
C LEU A 112 -3.76 12.63 -3.26
N GLN A 113 -4.71 13.54 -3.05
CA GLN A 113 -6.09 13.42 -3.56
C GLN A 113 -6.10 13.12 -5.08
N CYS A 114 -5.11 13.62 -5.82
CA CYS A 114 -4.95 13.40 -7.25
C CYS A 114 -4.94 11.91 -7.64
N VAL A 115 -4.51 11.02 -6.74
CA VAL A 115 -4.52 9.56 -6.97
C VAL A 115 -5.96 9.07 -7.11
N TRP A 116 -6.83 9.46 -6.18
CA TRP A 116 -8.24 9.09 -6.24
C TRP A 116 -8.97 9.79 -7.40
N ASP A 117 -8.73 11.08 -7.59
CA ASP A 117 -9.40 11.86 -8.64
C ASP A 117 -9.11 11.28 -10.02
N LYS A 118 -7.83 10.95 -10.30
CA LYS A 118 -7.45 10.31 -11.54
C LYS A 118 -8.08 8.92 -11.67
N PHE A 119 -8.02 8.08 -10.64
CA PHE A 119 -8.58 6.74 -10.69
C PHE A 119 -10.09 6.75 -10.89
N SER A 120 -10.82 7.55 -10.11
CA SER A 120 -12.28 7.63 -10.15
C SER A 120 -12.82 8.25 -11.45
N SER A 121 -12.01 9.00 -12.18
CA SER A 121 -12.39 9.58 -13.47
C SER A 121 -12.69 8.52 -14.55
N ASP A 122 -12.01 7.38 -14.52
CA ASP A 122 -12.25 6.25 -15.42
C ASP A 122 -11.61 4.96 -14.86
N ILE A 123 -12.32 4.32 -13.95
CA ILE A 123 -11.85 3.15 -13.18
C ILE A 123 -11.41 2.01 -14.11
N GLU A 124 -12.23 1.70 -15.13
CA GLU A 124 -11.95 0.58 -16.04
C GLU A 124 -10.71 0.85 -16.87
N LYS A 125 -10.62 2.05 -17.47
CA LYS A 125 -9.48 2.47 -18.28
C LYS A 125 -8.15 2.31 -17.52
N TRP A 126 -8.09 2.80 -16.27
CA TRP A 126 -6.84 2.79 -15.53
C TRP A 126 -6.43 1.40 -15.12
N GLN A 127 -7.35 0.54 -14.73
CA GLN A 127 -7.07 -0.87 -14.43
C GLN A 127 -6.55 -1.60 -15.67
N LEU A 128 -7.20 -1.45 -16.83
CA LEU A 128 -6.79 -2.06 -18.09
C LEU A 128 -5.44 -1.52 -18.59
N HIS A 129 -5.22 -0.20 -18.48
CA HIS A 129 -3.96 0.42 -18.91
C HIS A 129 -2.77 -0.19 -18.17
N TYR A 130 -2.84 -0.29 -16.85
CA TYR A 130 -1.74 -0.80 -16.04
C TYR A 130 -1.63 -2.33 -16.07
N PHE A 131 -2.70 -3.04 -16.33
CA PHE A 131 -2.65 -4.46 -16.66
C PHE A 131 -1.85 -4.71 -17.93
N ASN A 132 -2.12 -3.95 -18.99
CA ASN A 132 -1.47 -4.15 -20.28
C ASN A 132 -0.03 -3.58 -20.35
N ASN A 133 0.26 -2.51 -19.61
CA ASN A 133 1.52 -1.77 -19.68
C ASN A 133 2.32 -1.80 -18.37
N GLY A 134 1.76 -2.39 -17.32
CA GLY A 134 2.42 -2.57 -16.04
C GLY A 134 3.50 -3.65 -16.08
N THR A 135 4.09 -3.86 -14.94
CA THR A 135 5.23 -4.75 -14.77
C THR A 135 4.84 -6.15 -14.34
N VAL A 136 3.56 -6.45 -14.31
CA VAL A 136 3.04 -7.63 -13.63
C VAL A 136 2.33 -8.53 -14.63
N HIS A 137 2.59 -9.83 -14.51
CA HIS A 137 2.06 -10.87 -15.39
C HIS A 137 0.64 -11.32 -15.04
N TYR A 138 0.00 -10.69 -14.03
CA TYR A 138 -1.31 -11.10 -13.53
C TYR A 138 -2.34 -10.01 -13.73
N GLU A 139 -3.53 -10.44 -14.14
CA GLU A 139 -4.70 -9.58 -14.28
C GLU A 139 -4.96 -8.75 -13.01
N TYR A 140 -5.23 -7.46 -13.20
CA TYR A 140 -5.54 -6.50 -12.14
C TYR A 140 -4.40 -6.14 -11.17
N TYR A 141 -3.17 -6.50 -11.46
CA TYR A 141 -2.01 -5.90 -10.81
C TYR A 141 -1.64 -4.58 -11.51
N GLY A 142 -0.73 -3.84 -10.92
CA GLY A 142 -0.27 -2.55 -11.47
C GLY A 142 -0.81 -1.33 -10.70
N GLU A 143 -1.56 -1.54 -9.63
CA GLU A 143 -2.04 -0.47 -8.75
C GLU A 143 -0.87 0.40 -8.25
N GLN A 144 0.22 -0.20 -7.80
CA GLN A 144 1.40 0.53 -7.33
C GLN A 144 2.09 1.36 -8.41
N ASN A 145 2.09 0.87 -9.68
CA ASN A 145 2.58 1.63 -10.82
C ASN A 145 1.70 2.87 -11.05
N PHE A 146 0.38 2.69 -10.98
CA PHE A 146 -0.57 3.79 -11.12
C PHE A 146 -0.36 4.85 -10.04
N VAL A 147 -0.20 4.43 -8.78
CA VAL A 147 0.06 5.36 -7.66
C VAL A 147 1.35 6.12 -7.89
N TYR A 148 2.45 5.41 -8.18
CA TYR A 148 3.75 6.03 -8.43
C TYR A 148 3.68 7.05 -9.57
N ASP A 149 3.20 6.64 -10.73
CA ASP A 149 3.12 7.51 -11.91
C ASP A 149 2.25 8.73 -11.63
N THR A 150 1.10 8.52 -10.97
CA THR A 150 0.17 9.63 -10.67
C THR A 150 0.79 10.66 -9.71
N VAL A 151 1.50 10.21 -8.68
CA VAL A 151 2.18 11.12 -7.75
C VAL A 151 3.23 11.93 -8.49
N ILE A 152 4.07 11.30 -9.30
CA ILE A 152 5.14 11.97 -10.06
C ILE A 152 4.56 12.95 -11.11
N GLU A 153 3.55 12.53 -11.86
CA GLU A 153 2.90 13.37 -12.88
C GLU A 153 2.28 14.66 -12.29
N ASN A 154 1.85 14.59 -11.03
CA ASN A 154 1.31 15.75 -10.31
C ASN A 154 2.37 16.54 -9.53
N GLY A 155 3.65 16.33 -9.80
CA GLY A 155 4.75 17.05 -9.15
C GLY A 155 5.00 16.66 -7.70
N GLY A 156 4.45 15.53 -7.25
CA GLY A 156 4.69 14.98 -5.92
C GLY A 156 6.05 14.29 -5.80
N LEU A 157 6.41 13.95 -4.58
CA LEU A 157 7.62 13.21 -4.27
C LEU A 157 7.28 11.77 -3.87
N VAL A 158 8.18 10.86 -4.21
CA VAL A 158 8.13 9.48 -3.71
C VAL A 158 9.43 9.18 -2.97
N THR A 159 9.31 8.88 -1.69
CA THR A 159 10.43 8.55 -0.81
C THR A 159 10.31 7.11 -0.35
N THR A 160 11.39 6.35 -0.44
CA THR A 160 11.40 4.99 0.08
C THR A 160 12.03 4.94 1.47
N MET A 161 11.40 4.17 2.36
CA MET A 161 11.97 3.85 3.66
C MET A 161 13.24 2.97 3.49
N PRO A 162 14.09 2.87 4.52
CA PRO A 162 15.26 1.98 4.49
C PRO A 162 14.89 0.55 4.09
N GLU A 163 15.58 -0.01 3.11
CA GLU A 163 15.27 -1.33 2.53
C GLU A 163 15.21 -2.44 3.58
N ARG A 164 16.08 -2.39 4.60
CA ARG A 164 16.17 -3.40 5.67
C ARG A 164 14.94 -3.44 6.59
N TRP A 165 14.10 -2.41 6.59
CA TRP A 165 12.91 -2.37 7.44
C TRP A 165 11.78 -3.28 6.96
N CYS A 166 11.72 -3.54 5.65
CA CYS A 166 10.76 -4.50 5.09
C CYS A 166 11.51 -5.59 4.34
N SER A 167 11.33 -6.83 4.74
CA SER A 167 11.93 -7.98 4.10
C SER A 167 10.86 -8.91 3.52
N LYS A 168 11.24 -9.67 2.51
CA LYS A 168 10.40 -10.70 1.91
C LYS A 168 10.73 -12.04 2.53
N ASP A 169 9.80 -12.59 3.31
CA ASP A 169 9.87 -13.94 3.88
C ASP A 169 11.11 -14.24 4.77
N ILE A 170 11.98 -13.25 5.03
CA ILE A 170 13.22 -13.40 5.81
C ILE A 170 13.24 -12.35 6.92
N ILE A 171 13.71 -12.75 8.11
CA ILE A 171 13.95 -11.83 9.22
C ILE A 171 15.46 -11.61 9.36
N GLU A 172 15.87 -10.35 9.20
CA GLU A 172 17.22 -9.88 9.45
C GLU A 172 17.26 -8.95 10.68
N GLU A 173 18.43 -8.51 11.11
CA GLU A 173 18.62 -7.75 12.36
C GLU A 173 17.75 -6.48 12.44
N ASP A 174 17.61 -5.76 11.33
CA ASP A 174 16.85 -4.49 11.28
C ASP A 174 15.41 -4.67 10.72
N THR A 175 14.97 -5.90 10.46
CA THR A 175 13.64 -6.15 9.89
C THR A 175 12.55 -5.77 10.88
N LYS A 176 11.68 -4.88 10.46
CA LYS A 176 10.51 -4.43 11.23
C LYS A 176 9.23 -5.13 10.77
N ILE A 177 9.13 -5.36 9.47
CA ILE A 177 7.99 -6.03 8.82
C ILE A 177 8.50 -7.10 7.86
N VAL A 178 7.90 -8.28 7.93
CA VAL A 178 8.02 -9.31 6.90
C VAL A 178 6.77 -9.25 6.02
N HIS A 179 6.97 -9.07 4.72
CA HIS A 179 5.92 -9.08 3.72
C HIS A 179 5.87 -10.46 3.06
N HIS A 180 4.80 -11.18 3.31
CA HIS A 180 4.59 -12.49 2.71
C HIS A 180 4.02 -12.32 1.31
N LEU A 181 4.62 -12.96 0.31
CA LEU A 181 4.09 -12.92 -1.03
C LEU A 181 2.66 -13.47 -1.05
N GLY A 182 1.76 -12.64 -1.49
CA GLY A 182 0.41 -13.04 -1.83
C GLY A 182 0.44 -14.00 -3.02
N THR A 183 0.80 -15.26 -2.80
CA THR A 183 0.54 -16.26 -3.82
C THR A 183 -0.95 -16.56 -3.77
N ASP A 184 -1.68 -16.08 -4.75
CA ASP A 184 -3.00 -16.60 -5.08
C ASP A 184 -2.81 -18.11 -5.41
N LYS A 185 -3.12 -18.95 -4.45
CA LYS A 185 -3.29 -20.39 -4.67
C LYS A 185 -4.76 -20.74 -4.52
#